data_df64467430480acc15bace53c57c8fd6
#
_entry.id   df64467430480acc15bace53c57c8fd6
#
_cell.length_a   1.000
_cell.length_b   1.000
_cell.length_c   1.000
_cell.angle_alpha   90.00
_cell.angle_beta   90.00
_cell.angle_gamma   90.00
#
_symmetry.space_group_name_H-M   'P 1'
#
loop_
_entity.id
_entity.type
_entity.pdbx_description
1 polymer ?
#
loop_
_entity_poly.entity_id
_entity_poly.type
_entity_poly.pdbx_seq_one_letter_code
_entity_poly.pdbx_strand_id
1 'polypeptide(L)'
;MFNPLVLRIRIFNPLIVSDRLKFFVSFDLNRTFISSNQISISMDTANRVLDELYFVTSTVVDWIDIFTRPKYKHIILESLAYCQEKKGLRIYAWVLMSNHLHMIVSSGTEATVSDILRDFKKFTSKRIMAELETDPQESRREWMLDRFRFAGANDKKISKYRFWQEGNHPELIYLHDFFLQKLNYIHNNPVKQEIVARQEDYLYSSAVSYAGDKGLLEVIVV
;
A
#
# COMPACT_ATOMS: atom_id res chain seq x y z
N MET A 1 18.47 4.67 -44.87
CA MET A 1 17.06 4.96 -44.53
C MET A 1 16.54 3.75 -43.74
N PHE A 2 16.49 3.83 -42.44
CA PHE A 2 15.96 2.75 -41.59
C PHE A 2 14.51 3.02 -41.29
N ASN A 3 13.64 2.06 -41.59
CA ASN A 3 12.22 2.10 -41.35
C ASN A 3 11.96 1.51 -39.93
N PRO A 4 11.30 2.21 -39.00
CA PRO A 4 11.06 1.62 -37.70
C PRO A 4 9.91 0.61 -37.76
N LEU A 5 10.19 -0.60 -37.29
CA LEU A 5 9.20 -1.65 -37.06
C LEU A 5 8.23 -1.22 -35.96
N VAL A 6 6.96 -0.99 -36.33
CA VAL A 6 5.89 -0.78 -35.35
C VAL A 6 5.39 -2.14 -34.88
N LEU A 7 5.70 -2.49 -33.64
CA LEU A 7 5.17 -3.69 -32.99
C LEU A 7 3.73 -3.44 -32.55
N ARG A 8 2.75 -4.04 -33.22
CA ARG A 8 1.35 -4.05 -32.76
C ARG A 8 1.10 -5.29 -31.91
N ILE A 9 0.94 -5.11 -30.59
CA ILE A 9 0.51 -6.16 -29.67
C ILE A 9 -1.02 -6.14 -29.65
N ARG A 10 -1.67 -7.21 -30.10
CA ARG A 10 -3.10 -7.45 -29.86
C ARG A 10 -3.23 -8.33 -28.61
N ILE A 11 -3.82 -7.77 -27.56
CA ILE A 11 -4.18 -8.52 -26.36
C ILE A 11 -5.57 -9.12 -26.58
N PHE A 12 -5.69 -10.43 -26.57
CA PHE A 12 -6.96 -11.15 -26.57
C PHE A 12 -7.37 -11.45 -25.13
N ASN A 13 -8.67 -11.28 -24.87
CA ASN A 13 -9.33 -11.49 -23.58
C ASN A 13 -9.05 -12.90 -23.02
N PRO A 14 -8.64 -13.08 -21.75
CA PRO A 14 -8.40 -14.39 -21.17
C PRO A 14 -9.70 -15.07 -20.75
N LEU A 15 -9.94 -16.28 -21.24
CA LEU A 15 -10.91 -17.21 -20.65
C LEU A 15 -10.37 -17.72 -19.31
N ILE A 16 -11.14 -17.51 -18.27
CA ILE A 16 -10.83 -17.98 -16.91
C ILE A 16 -11.08 -19.49 -16.85
N VAL A 17 -10.00 -20.25 -16.74
CA VAL A 17 -10.02 -21.64 -16.26
C VAL A 17 -8.98 -21.78 -15.17
N SER A 18 -9.39 -22.38 -14.05
CA SER A 18 -8.67 -22.49 -12.77
C SER A 18 -7.19 -22.91 -12.90
N ASP A 19 -6.36 -22.34 -12.03
CA ASP A 19 -5.02 -22.79 -11.64
C ASP A 19 -3.91 -22.81 -12.73
N ARG A 20 -3.47 -21.67 -13.10
CA ARG A 20 -2.21 -21.24 -13.75
C ARG A 20 -2.46 -20.39 -14.97
N LEU A 21 -2.12 -19.12 -14.86
CA LEU A 21 -2.02 -18.22 -16.03
C LEU A 21 -0.97 -18.75 -16.99
N LYS A 22 -1.40 -19.30 -18.12
CA LYS A 22 -0.53 -19.57 -19.28
C LYS A 22 -0.73 -18.46 -20.30
N PHE A 23 0.28 -17.62 -20.47
CA PHE A 23 0.32 -16.68 -21.59
C PHE A 23 0.74 -17.43 -22.85
N PHE A 24 -0.14 -17.49 -23.86
CA PHE A 24 0.22 -17.92 -25.20
C PHE A 24 0.57 -16.68 -26.02
N VAL A 25 1.84 -16.56 -26.42
CA VAL A 25 2.27 -15.60 -27.43
C VAL A 25 2.35 -16.35 -28.76
N SER A 26 1.44 -16.05 -29.70
CA SER A 26 1.50 -16.57 -31.06
C SER A 26 2.39 -15.65 -31.89
N PHE A 27 3.50 -16.21 -32.41
CA PHE A 27 4.36 -15.54 -33.38
C PHE A 27 3.96 -16.00 -34.78
N ASP A 28 3.64 -15.05 -35.64
CA ASP A 28 3.47 -15.32 -37.09
C ASP A 28 4.86 -15.32 -37.75
N LEU A 29 5.33 -16.52 -38.11
CA LEU A 29 6.67 -16.75 -38.70
C LEU A 29 6.58 -16.61 -40.22
N ASN A 30 6.81 -15.41 -40.73
CA ASN A 30 7.35 -15.31 -42.11
C ASN A 30 8.73 -14.63 -42.06
N ARG A 31 9.73 -15.52 -42.08
CA ARG A 31 11.15 -15.29 -42.44
C ARG A 31 11.92 -14.26 -41.60
N THR A 32 12.68 -14.76 -40.65
CA THR A 32 14.17 -14.65 -40.66
C THR A 32 14.73 -15.50 -39.51
N PHE A 33 15.71 -16.32 -39.77
CA PHE A 33 16.47 -17.07 -38.76
C PHE A 33 17.15 -16.09 -37.83
N ILE A 34 16.71 -16.06 -36.57
CA ILE A 34 17.44 -15.46 -35.46
C ILE A 34 17.85 -16.61 -34.55
N SER A 35 19.18 -16.73 -34.38
CA SER A 35 19.86 -17.63 -33.46
C SER A 35 19.10 -17.74 -32.12
N SER A 36 18.94 -18.97 -31.65
CA SER A 36 18.29 -19.33 -30.37
C SER A 36 19.07 -18.80 -29.17
N ASN A 37 18.95 -17.50 -28.89
CA ASN A 37 19.15 -17.01 -27.54
C ASN A 37 17.79 -17.09 -26.83
N GLN A 38 17.67 -18.05 -25.94
CA GLN A 38 16.55 -18.12 -25.01
C GLN A 38 16.43 -16.78 -24.29
N ILE A 39 15.36 -16.03 -24.59
CA ILE A 39 14.93 -14.95 -23.73
C ILE A 39 14.38 -15.63 -22.47
N SER A 40 15.27 -15.88 -21.53
CA SER A 40 14.92 -16.22 -20.17
C SER A 40 14.33 -14.93 -19.56
N ILE A 41 13.00 -14.80 -19.54
CA ILE A 41 12.36 -13.85 -18.65
C ILE A 41 12.52 -14.46 -17.27
N SER A 42 13.64 -14.17 -16.64
CA SER A 42 13.81 -14.33 -15.22
C SER A 42 12.76 -13.40 -14.58
N MET A 43 11.71 -13.99 -14.02
CA MET A 43 10.83 -13.27 -13.10
C MET A 43 11.60 -13.08 -11.78
N ASP A 44 12.70 -12.35 -11.88
CA ASP A 44 13.42 -11.90 -10.71
C ASP A 44 12.55 -10.87 -10.04
N THR A 45 12.07 -11.18 -8.83
CA THR A 45 11.26 -10.31 -7.97
C THR A 45 11.97 -8.99 -7.64
N ALA A 46 13.20 -8.80 -8.10
CA ALA A 46 14.00 -7.59 -8.00
C ALA A 46 13.67 -6.53 -9.08
N ASN A 47 13.13 -6.93 -10.25
CA ASN A 47 12.75 -5.99 -11.33
C ASN A 47 11.30 -5.50 -11.12
N ARG A 48 11.05 -4.82 -10.01
CA ARG A 48 9.80 -4.08 -9.83
C ARG A 48 9.89 -2.84 -10.69
N VAL A 49 8.97 -2.72 -11.63
CA VAL A 49 8.85 -1.51 -12.45
C VAL A 49 8.60 -0.33 -11.50
N LEU A 50 9.48 0.67 -11.55
CA LEU A 50 9.25 1.95 -10.87
C LEU A 50 7.95 2.53 -11.46
N ASP A 51 7.09 3.10 -10.62
CA ASP A 51 5.76 3.63 -10.97
C ASP A 51 4.58 2.62 -10.99
N GLU A 52 4.78 1.35 -10.65
CA GLU A 52 3.64 0.45 -10.44
C GLU A 52 2.78 0.89 -9.25
N LEU A 53 1.46 0.88 -9.46
CA LEU A 53 0.49 1.19 -8.41
C LEU A 53 0.20 -0.04 -7.56
N TYR A 54 0.23 0.14 -6.25
CA TYR A 54 -0.08 -0.93 -5.30
C TYR A 54 -1.19 -0.50 -4.34
N PHE A 55 -2.18 -1.36 -4.19
CA PHE A 55 -3.06 -1.29 -3.03
C PHE A 55 -2.38 -2.00 -1.86
N VAL A 56 -2.28 -1.31 -0.73
CA VAL A 56 -1.60 -1.83 0.47
C VAL A 56 -2.47 -1.64 1.71
N THR A 57 -2.36 -2.60 2.63
CA THR A 57 -3.02 -2.55 3.93
C THR A 57 -1.99 -2.74 5.04
N SER A 58 -2.00 -1.86 6.02
CA SER A 58 -1.23 -2.01 7.26
C SER A 58 -2.18 -2.07 8.43
N THR A 59 -2.21 -3.21 9.13
CA THR A 59 -3.13 -3.47 10.24
C THR A 59 -2.37 -3.53 11.56
N VAL A 60 -2.92 -2.95 12.61
CA VAL A 60 -2.39 -3.08 13.97
C VAL A 60 -2.63 -4.51 14.47
N VAL A 61 -1.67 -5.05 15.19
CA VAL A 61 -1.79 -6.38 15.82
C VAL A 61 -3.08 -6.49 16.62
N ASP A 62 -3.72 -7.65 16.55
CA ASP A 62 -4.98 -7.97 17.22
C ASP A 62 -6.10 -6.96 16.96
N TRP A 63 -6.00 -6.21 15.86
CA TRP A 63 -6.98 -5.17 15.48
C TRP A 63 -7.20 -4.12 16.56
N ILE A 64 -6.18 -3.83 17.37
CA ILE A 64 -6.25 -2.84 18.45
C ILE A 64 -6.53 -1.45 17.86
N ASP A 65 -7.61 -0.83 18.29
CA ASP A 65 -8.14 0.45 17.81
C ASP A 65 -7.41 1.67 18.39
N ILE A 66 -6.07 1.66 18.33
CA ILE A 66 -5.21 2.72 18.89
C ILE A 66 -5.42 4.08 18.22
N PHE A 67 -5.78 4.09 16.93
CA PHE A 67 -6.01 5.31 16.17
C PHE A 67 -7.35 5.99 16.48
N THR A 68 -8.05 5.60 17.55
CA THR A 68 -9.14 6.39 18.12
C THR A 68 -8.64 7.71 18.74
N ARG A 69 -7.36 7.79 19.14
CA ARG A 69 -6.75 8.99 19.68
C ARG A 69 -6.02 9.80 18.59
N PRO A 70 -6.32 11.10 18.43
CA PRO A 70 -5.71 11.95 17.38
C PRO A 70 -4.18 11.93 17.38
N LYS A 71 -3.53 11.93 18.55
CA LYS A 71 -2.07 11.93 18.67
C LYS A 71 -1.38 10.77 17.94
N TYR A 72 -1.96 9.56 17.98
CA TYR A 72 -1.40 8.42 17.25
C TYR A 72 -1.66 8.52 15.75
N LYS A 73 -2.79 9.11 15.34
CA LYS A 73 -3.07 9.41 13.92
C LYS A 73 -2.06 10.43 13.37
N HIS A 74 -1.72 11.46 14.14
CA HIS A 74 -0.74 12.47 13.72
C HIS A 74 0.64 11.86 13.48
N ILE A 75 1.09 10.91 14.30
CA ILE A 75 2.35 10.16 14.06
C ILE A 75 2.33 9.47 12.70
N ILE A 76 1.21 8.86 12.32
CA ILE A 76 1.05 8.23 11.00
C ILE A 76 1.13 9.26 9.88
N LEU A 77 0.36 10.37 9.99
CA LEU A 77 0.32 11.41 8.96
C LEU A 77 1.68 12.10 8.76
N GLU A 78 2.35 12.49 9.84
CA GLU A 78 3.70 13.07 9.80
C GLU A 78 4.69 12.12 9.13
N SER A 79 4.58 10.82 9.42
CA SER A 79 5.46 9.81 8.84
C SER A 79 5.18 9.57 7.34
N LEU A 80 3.91 9.63 6.91
CA LEU A 80 3.54 9.55 5.50
C LEU A 80 4.02 10.79 4.73
N ALA A 81 3.80 12.00 5.28
CA ALA A 81 4.31 13.25 4.70
C ALA A 81 5.83 13.22 4.54
N TYR A 82 6.55 12.72 5.54
CA TYR A 82 8.00 12.50 5.43
C TYR A 82 8.37 11.52 4.32
N CYS A 83 7.62 10.41 4.19
CA CYS A 83 7.85 9.44 3.11
C CYS A 83 7.60 10.05 1.72
N GLN A 84 6.61 10.94 1.59
CA GLN A 84 6.36 11.67 0.35
C GLN A 84 7.54 12.60 0.03
N GLU A 85 7.94 13.42 0.98
CA GLU A 85 8.99 14.44 0.79
C GLU A 85 10.38 13.84 0.59
N LYS A 86 10.74 12.81 1.38
CA LYS A 86 12.13 12.33 1.49
C LYS A 86 12.39 10.97 0.85
N LYS A 87 11.34 10.17 0.61
CA LYS A 87 11.49 8.81 0.08
C LYS A 87 10.78 8.59 -1.26
N GLY A 88 10.15 9.63 -1.80
CA GLY A 88 9.47 9.56 -3.08
C GLY A 88 8.19 8.73 -3.07
N LEU A 89 7.55 8.56 -1.89
CA LEU A 89 6.23 7.92 -1.83
C LEU A 89 5.20 8.79 -2.55
N ARG A 90 4.51 8.21 -3.52
CA ARG A 90 3.37 8.83 -4.20
C ARG A 90 2.09 8.21 -3.67
N ILE A 91 1.18 9.02 -3.17
CA ILE A 91 -0.10 8.56 -2.61
C ILE A 91 -1.22 8.99 -3.57
N TYR A 92 -2.05 8.03 -3.99
CA TYR A 92 -3.22 8.27 -4.85
C TYR A 92 -4.51 8.22 -4.03
N ALA A 93 -4.59 7.32 -3.07
CA ALA A 93 -5.71 7.25 -2.14
C ALA A 93 -5.23 6.72 -0.79
N TRP A 94 -5.91 7.13 0.29
CA TRP A 94 -5.65 6.62 1.62
C TRP A 94 -6.85 6.80 2.54
N VAL A 95 -6.94 5.94 3.56
CA VAL A 95 -7.82 6.09 4.71
C VAL A 95 -7.16 5.48 5.95
N LEU A 96 -7.14 6.23 7.03
CA LEU A 96 -6.66 5.76 8.34
C LEU A 96 -7.86 5.51 9.24
N MET A 97 -8.18 4.24 9.43
CA MET A 97 -9.24 3.78 10.33
C MET A 97 -8.74 3.65 11.77
N SER A 98 -9.58 3.16 12.70
CA SER A 98 -9.21 3.03 14.12
C SER A 98 -8.04 2.08 14.38
N ASN A 99 -7.79 1.11 13.50
CA ASN A 99 -6.79 0.05 13.68
C ASN A 99 -6.06 -0.38 12.40
N HIS A 100 -6.31 0.27 11.28
CA HIS A 100 -5.64 -0.05 10.01
C HIS A 100 -5.57 1.15 9.08
N LEU A 101 -4.64 1.07 8.14
CA LEU A 101 -4.39 2.05 7.09
C LEU A 101 -4.47 1.34 5.74
N HIS A 102 -5.35 1.82 4.85
CA HIS A 102 -5.37 1.43 3.44
C HIS A 102 -4.80 2.54 2.59
N MET A 103 -4.05 2.18 1.55
CA MET A 103 -3.49 3.15 0.60
C MET A 103 -3.44 2.57 -0.81
N ILE A 104 -3.52 3.47 -1.80
CA ILE A 104 -3.03 3.23 -3.17
C ILE A 104 -1.79 4.08 -3.33
N VAL A 105 -0.66 3.45 -3.61
CA VAL A 105 0.66 4.09 -3.63
C VAL A 105 1.53 3.62 -4.77
N SER A 106 2.50 4.46 -5.17
CA SER A 106 3.65 4.08 -5.98
C SER A 106 4.93 4.68 -5.43
N SER A 107 6.07 4.32 -6.01
CA SER A 107 7.36 4.96 -5.72
C SER A 107 7.80 5.81 -6.91
N GLY A 108 8.19 7.04 -6.67
CA GLY A 108 8.80 7.94 -7.65
C GLY A 108 10.33 7.91 -7.63
N THR A 109 10.95 6.96 -6.94
CA THR A 109 12.40 6.82 -6.80
C THR A 109 12.84 5.37 -7.00
N GLU A 110 14.14 5.08 -6.93
CA GLU A 110 14.68 3.72 -6.97
C GLU A 110 14.27 2.86 -5.75
N ALA A 111 13.90 3.49 -4.64
CA ALA A 111 13.39 2.76 -3.48
C ALA A 111 12.04 2.12 -3.81
N THR A 112 11.88 0.83 -3.53
CA THR A 112 10.61 0.15 -3.76
C THR A 112 9.54 0.58 -2.74
N VAL A 113 8.26 0.47 -3.11
CA VAL A 113 7.14 0.68 -2.17
C VAL A 113 7.33 -0.18 -0.91
N SER A 114 7.81 -1.42 -1.06
CA SER A 114 8.07 -2.31 0.09
C SER A 114 9.15 -1.80 1.03
N ASP A 115 10.22 -1.19 0.50
CA ASP A 115 11.28 -0.60 1.32
C ASP A 115 10.78 0.62 2.07
N ILE A 116 10.02 1.49 1.40
CA ILE A 116 9.42 2.68 2.02
C ILE A 116 8.47 2.26 3.15
N LEU A 117 7.59 1.27 2.88
CA LEU A 117 6.63 0.78 3.89
C LEU A 117 7.30 0.05 5.05
N ARG A 118 8.38 -0.70 4.80
CA ARG A 118 9.19 -1.30 5.88
C ARG A 118 9.72 -0.23 6.83
N ASP A 119 10.32 0.82 6.29
CA ASP A 119 10.89 1.91 7.08
C ASP A 119 9.79 2.72 7.80
N PHE A 120 8.68 3.01 7.11
CA PHE A 120 7.50 3.62 7.69
C PHE A 120 6.98 2.82 8.90
N LYS A 121 6.75 1.50 8.73
CA LYS A 121 6.27 0.62 9.80
C LYS A 121 7.25 0.56 10.97
N LYS A 122 8.55 0.47 10.69
CA LYS A 122 9.59 0.45 11.74
C LYS A 122 9.60 1.74 12.55
N PHE A 123 9.54 2.89 11.89
CA PHE A 123 9.56 4.19 12.54
C PHE A 123 8.28 4.44 13.35
N THR A 124 7.10 4.26 12.74
CA THR A 124 5.80 4.50 13.39
C THR A 124 5.58 3.57 14.57
N SER A 125 5.94 2.29 14.45
CA SER A 125 5.90 1.32 15.56
C SER A 125 6.71 1.83 16.76
N LYS A 126 7.98 2.23 16.53
CA LYS A 126 8.85 2.72 17.60
C LYS A 126 8.28 3.99 18.25
N ARG A 127 7.82 4.95 17.46
CA ARG A 127 7.32 6.23 17.96
C ARG A 127 6.00 6.08 18.71
N ILE A 128 5.06 5.29 18.18
CA ILE A 128 3.78 5.03 18.86
C ILE A 128 3.99 4.27 20.16
N MET A 129 4.90 3.27 20.20
CA MET A 129 5.18 2.55 21.44
C MET A 129 5.79 3.46 22.51
N ALA A 130 6.74 4.33 22.15
CA ALA A 130 7.33 5.28 23.08
C ALA A 130 6.28 6.26 23.64
N GLU A 131 5.38 6.76 22.77
CA GLU A 131 4.28 7.62 23.20
C GLU A 131 3.30 6.88 24.13
N LEU A 132 2.94 5.64 23.79
CA LEU A 132 2.02 4.82 24.57
C LEU A 132 2.60 4.47 25.96
N GLU A 133 3.90 4.14 26.05
CA GLU A 133 4.56 3.81 27.32
C GLU A 133 4.47 4.96 28.35
N THR A 134 4.45 6.20 27.87
CA THR A 134 4.46 7.40 28.71
C THR A 134 3.11 8.12 28.84
N ASP A 135 2.08 7.65 28.12
CA ASP A 135 0.77 8.31 28.07
C ASP A 135 -0.07 8.07 29.35
N PRO A 136 -0.24 9.07 30.22
CA PRO A 136 -1.05 8.90 31.43
C PRO A 136 -2.56 8.93 31.13
N GLN A 137 -2.98 9.39 29.97
CA GLN A 137 -4.39 9.57 29.59
C GLN A 137 -4.97 8.35 28.85
N GLU A 138 -4.14 7.40 28.44
CA GLU A 138 -4.61 6.17 27.78
C GLU A 138 -4.94 5.11 28.84
N SER A 139 -6.20 4.98 29.18
CA SER A 139 -6.68 4.03 30.19
C SER A 139 -6.43 2.56 29.83
N ARG A 140 -6.30 2.25 28.52
CA ARG A 140 -6.02 0.90 28.00
C ARG A 140 -4.53 0.63 27.85
N ARG A 141 -3.65 1.56 28.31
CA ARG A 141 -2.19 1.53 28.09
C ARG A 141 -1.58 0.17 28.44
N GLU A 142 -1.77 -0.29 29.66
CA GLU A 142 -1.17 -1.53 30.15
C GLU A 142 -1.62 -2.73 29.31
N TRP A 143 -2.93 -2.83 29.07
CA TRP A 143 -3.50 -3.88 28.23
C TRP A 143 -2.93 -3.87 26.81
N MET A 144 -2.84 -2.69 26.16
CA MET A 144 -2.27 -2.58 24.82
C MET A 144 -0.79 -2.97 24.78
N LEU A 145 0.00 -2.49 25.75
CA LEU A 145 1.42 -2.83 25.86
C LEU A 145 1.63 -4.35 26.03
N ASP A 146 0.81 -5.01 26.84
CA ASP A 146 0.86 -6.46 27.01
C ASP A 146 0.53 -7.21 25.73
N ARG A 147 -0.49 -6.77 24.97
CA ARG A 147 -0.83 -7.37 23.67
C ARG A 147 0.29 -7.21 22.66
N PHE A 148 0.87 -6.02 22.52
CA PHE A 148 2.01 -5.78 21.62
C PHE A 148 3.25 -6.54 22.00
N ARG A 149 3.51 -6.73 23.31
CA ARG A 149 4.60 -7.55 23.83
C ARG A 149 4.38 -9.02 23.51
N PHE A 150 3.19 -9.54 23.78
CA PHE A 150 2.84 -10.92 23.48
C PHE A 150 2.98 -11.24 21.99
N ALA A 151 2.49 -10.37 21.13
CA ALA A 151 2.62 -10.53 19.68
C ALA A 151 4.08 -10.51 19.18
N GLY A 152 4.99 -9.85 19.90
CA GLY A 152 6.42 -9.81 19.60
C GLY A 152 7.22 -10.98 20.18
N ALA A 153 6.69 -11.67 21.20
CA ALA A 153 7.46 -12.61 22.03
C ALA A 153 8.05 -13.80 21.24
N ASN A 154 7.40 -14.24 20.18
CA ASN A 154 7.82 -15.40 19.38
C ASN A 154 8.62 -15.03 18.13
N ASP A 155 8.90 -13.75 17.91
CA ASP A 155 9.68 -13.30 16.75
C ASP A 155 11.06 -12.79 17.15
N LYS A 156 12.10 -13.56 16.82
CA LYS A 156 13.50 -13.22 17.11
C LYS A 156 13.96 -11.87 16.52
N LYS A 157 13.22 -11.33 15.52
CA LYS A 157 13.50 -10.04 14.90
C LYS A 157 12.89 -8.86 15.67
N ILE A 158 12.00 -9.13 16.62
CA ILE A 158 11.28 -8.13 17.41
C ILE A 158 11.93 -8.06 18.80
N SER A 159 12.47 -6.88 19.15
CA SER A 159 13.16 -6.71 20.42
C SER A 159 12.22 -6.65 21.63
N LYS A 160 11.03 -6.04 21.49
CA LYS A 160 10.10 -5.84 22.61
C LYS A 160 8.63 -5.90 22.19
N TYR A 161 8.23 -5.13 21.20
CA TYR A 161 6.84 -4.96 20.77
C TYR A 161 6.66 -5.21 19.30
N ARG A 162 5.58 -5.91 18.90
CA ARG A 162 5.08 -5.95 17.53
C ARG A 162 3.82 -5.07 17.45
N PHE A 163 3.89 -3.97 16.73
CA PHE A 163 2.79 -3.05 16.54
C PHE A 163 1.95 -3.38 15.31
N TRP A 164 2.63 -3.52 14.15
CA TRP A 164 1.98 -3.88 12.90
C TRP A 164 1.94 -5.39 12.70
N GLN A 165 0.84 -5.88 12.13
CA GLN A 165 0.77 -7.26 11.62
C GLN A 165 1.86 -7.48 10.58
N GLU A 166 2.27 -8.74 10.43
CA GLU A 166 3.29 -9.14 9.46
C GLU A 166 2.76 -9.04 8.03
N GLY A 167 3.67 -8.68 7.11
CA GLY A 167 3.33 -8.50 5.71
C GLY A 167 2.70 -7.16 5.40
N ASN A 168 2.68 -6.82 4.12
CA ASN A 168 1.99 -5.66 3.55
C ASN A 168 0.96 -6.10 2.51
N HIS A 169 1.08 -7.37 2.04
CA HIS A 169 0.25 -7.96 0.99
C HIS A 169 -0.09 -6.95 -0.12
N PRO A 170 0.92 -6.37 -0.80
CA PRO A 170 0.66 -5.38 -1.83
C PRO A 170 -0.02 -6.06 -3.01
N GLU A 171 -1.18 -5.55 -3.40
CA GLU A 171 -1.89 -5.97 -4.60
C GLU A 171 -1.52 -5.00 -5.73
N LEU A 172 -0.93 -5.50 -6.80
CA LEU A 172 -0.60 -4.71 -7.99
C LEU A 172 -1.88 -4.28 -8.71
N ILE A 173 -2.00 -2.98 -8.96
CA ILE A 173 -3.11 -2.39 -9.71
C ILE A 173 -2.66 -2.22 -11.17
N TYR A 174 -3.16 -3.07 -12.06
CA TYR A 174 -2.82 -3.09 -13.48
C TYR A 174 -3.99 -2.72 -14.41
N LEU A 175 -5.23 -2.60 -13.86
CA LEU A 175 -6.43 -2.21 -14.60
C LEU A 175 -7.05 -0.97 -13.97
N HIS A 176 -7.57 -0.07 -14.81
CA HIS A 176 -8.27 1.13 -14.35
C HIS A 176 -9.52 0.79 -13.52
N ASP A 177 -10.31 -0.19 -13.93
CA ASP A 177 -11.50 -0.63 -13.16
C ASP A 177 -11.11 -1.15 -11.76
N PHE A 178 -9.97 -1.84 -11.65
CA PHE A 178 -9.47 -2.30 -10.36
C PHE A 178 -8.99 -1.13 -9.49
N PHE A 179 -8.38 -0.10 -10.10
CA PHE A 179 -8.07 1.16 -9.41
C PHE A 179 -9.32 1.80 -8.84
N LEU A 180 -10.37 2.00 -9.65
CA LEU A 180 -11.64 2.60 -9.21
C LEU A 180 -12.32 1.77 -8.12
N GLN A 181 -12.27 0.44 -8.22
CA GLN A 181 -12.79 -0.45 -7.18
C GLN A 181 -12.07 -0.25 -5.84
N LYS A 182 -10.72 -0.19 -5.85
CA LYS A 182 -9.92 0.02 -4.62
C LYS A 182 -10.05 1.45 -4.08
N LEU A 183 -10.13 2.44 -4.95
CA LEU A 183 -10.42 3.84 -4.59
C LEU A 183 -11.74 3.96 -3.84
N ASN A 184 -12.81 3.42 -4.44
CA ASN A 184 -14.13 3.41 -3.83
C ASN A 184 -14.15 2.60 -2.50
N TYR A 185 -13.44 1.48 -2.45
CA TYR A 185 -13.27 0.70 -1.21
C TYR A 185 -12.63 1.53 -0.10
N ILE A 186 -11.53 2.25 -0.39
CA ILE A 186 -10.83 3.12 0.56
C ILE A 186 -11.76 4.21 1.07
N HIS A 187 -12.39 4.97 0.18
CA HIS A 187 -13.19 6.13 0.53
C HIS A 187 -14.49 5.75 1.27
N ASN A 188 -15.11 4.62 0.91
CA ASN A 188 -16.32 4.14 1.57
C ASN A 188 -16.08 3.39 2.89
N ASN A 189 -14.83 3.13 3.27
CA ASN A 189 -14.53 2.39 4.49
C ASN A 189 -15.18 3.03 5.75
N PRO A 190 -15.01 4.36 6.00
CA PRO A 190 -15.64 5.01 7.15
C PRO A 190 -17.17 5.11 7.06
N VAL A 191 -17.75 5.15 5.87
CA VAL A 191 -19.21 5.11 5.67
C VAL A 191 -19.76 3.72 6.02
N LYS A 192 -19.10 2.65 5.54
CA LYS A 192 -19.48 1.27 5.86
C LYS A 192 -19.37 0.93 7.35
N GLN A 193 -18.50 1.63 8.07
CA GLN A 193 -18.36 1.50 9.53
C GLN A 193 -19.25 2.51 10.29
N GLU A 194 -20.16 3.21 9.61
CA GLU A 194 -21.10 4.16 10.17
C GLU A 194 -20.44 5.30 10.97
N ILE A 195 -19.17 5.63 10.66
CA ILE A 195 -18.45 6.72 11.32
C ILE A 195 -18.90 8.08 10.78
N VAL A 196 -19.18 8.14 9.47
CA VAL A 196 -19.67 9.32 8.75
C VAL A 196 -20.75 8.92 7.76
N ALA A 197 -21.61 9.86 7.38
CA ALA A 197 -22.66 9.62 6.39
C ALA A 197 -22.14 9.68 4.95
N ARG A 198 -21.14 10.52 4.68
CA ARG A 198 -20.52 10.68 3.35
C ARG A 198 -19.02 10.52 3.47
N GLN A 199 -18.40 9.97 2.43
CA GLN A 199 -16.97 9.65 2.42
C GLN A 199 -16.07 10.88 2.60
N GLU A 200 -16.45 12.02 2.05
CA GLU A 200 -15.72 13.29 2.12
C GLU A 200 -15.77 13.94 3.52
N ASP A 201 -16.71 13.54 4.37
CA ASP A 201 -16.81 14.04 5.74
C ASP A 201 -15.78 13.41 6.70
N TYR A 202 -15.07 12.33 6.24
CA TYR A 202 -14.08 11.70 7.09
C TYR A 202 -12.69 12.34 6.92
N LEU A 203 -12.28 13.10 7.96
CA LEU A 203 -11.04 13.88 7.97
C LEU A 203 -9.77 13.06 7.64
N TYR A 204 -9.72 11.81 8.09
CA TYR A 204 -8.53 10.95 7.92
C TYR A 204 -8.61 10.06 6.68
N SER A 205 -8.99 10.68 5.57
CA SER A 205 -9.13 10.06 4.26
C SER A 205 -8.74 11.04 3.16
N SER A 206 -8.37 10.51 1.99
CA SER A 206 -8.19 11.29 0.77
C SER A 206 -9.50 11.64 0.06
N ALA A 207 -10.66 11.16 0.52
CA ALA A 207 -11.95 11.41 -0.12
C ALA A 207 -12.24 12.91 -0.28
N VAL A 208 -11.85 13.73 0.71
CA VAL A 208 -11.99 15.19 0.66
C VAL A 208 -11.21 15.80 -0.53
N SER A 209 -10.03 15.27 -0.88
CA SER A 209 -9.24 15.75 -2.02
C SER A 209 -9.89 15.41 -3.35
N TYR A 210 -10.57 14.28 -3.46
CA TYR A 210 -11.35 13.88 -4.63
C TYR A 210 -12.67 14.67 -4.75
N ALA A 211 -13.16 15.25 -3.64
CA ALA A 211 -14.28 16.21 -3.65
C ALA A 211 -13.86 17.64 -4.03
N GLY A 212 -12.55 17.90 -4.22
CA GLY A 212 -12.02 19.20 -4.66
C GLY A 212 -11.49 20.08 -3.54
N ASP A 213 -11.49 19.60 -2.29
CA ASP A 213 -11.00 20.33 -1.13
C ASP A 213 -9.58 19.88 -0.72
N LYS A 214 -8.94 20.62 0.17
CA LYS A 214 -7.60 20.30 0.66
C LYS A 214 -7.65 19.27 1.78
N GLY A 215 -7.08 18.08 1.53
CA GLY A 215 -6.90 17.04 2.55
C GLY A 215 -5.68 17.22 3.44
N LEU A 216 -5.49 16.29 4.41
CA LEU A 216 -4.37 16.31 5.36
C LEU A 216 -3.03 15.87 4.74
N LEU A 217 -3.05 15.11 3.66
CA LEU A 217 -1.88 14.70 2.88
C LEU A 217 -2.09 15.08 1.42
N GLU A 218 -1.01 15.37 0.72
CA GLU A 218 -1.07 15.54 -0.73
C GLU A 218 -1.37 14.22 -1.40
N VAL A 219 -2.27 14.23 -2.39
CA VAL A 219 -2.61 13.05 -3.18
C VAL A 219 -2.60 13.38 -4.66
N ILE A 220 -2.24 12.40 -5.47
CA ILE A 220 -2.34 12.49 -6.93
C ILE A 220 -3.76 12.02 -7.28
N VAL A 221 -4.62 12.97 -7.65
CA VAL A 221 -5.98 12.68 -8.11
C VAL A 221 -5.93 12.21 -9.56
N VAL A 222 -6.59 11.09 -9.88
CA VAL A 222 -6.59 10.43 -11.19
C VAL A 222 -8.00 10.40 -11.75
#